data_d04d59607da75642445d0290dcd08c15
#
_entry.id   d04d59607da75642445d0290dcd08c15
#
_cell.length_a   1.000
_cell.length_b   1.000
_cell.length_c   1.000
_cell.angle_alpha   90.00
_cell.angle_beta   90.00
_cell.angle_gamma   90.00
#
_symmetry.space_group_name_H-M   'P 1'
#
loop_
_entity.id
_entity.type
_entity.pdbx_description
1 polymer ?
#
loop_
_entity_poly.entity_id
_entity_poly.type
_entity_poly.pdbx_seq_one_letter_code
_entity_poly.pdbx_strand_id
1 'polypeptide(L)'
;VTLCEKLQIDKSTMSRLLKTLKDEDFISYLEKSNEIIANDISNKTNQSTKIELLIKSTKVLLEEISEKTNECAYLGIFDDYKVSYINQIDLSNQELKTRNNIGVQVNLHTSALGKSILAFGNYDLEKIKFNQFTNNTITNIENLKKEILEVKNKGYSIDNKEYQDGMCCVAVPLFNKENILIGAVGISGNSMRLKANKLSEIGEIISDIVSKYSIVY
;
A
#
# COMPACT_ATOMS: atom_id res chain seq x y z
N VAL A 1 9.58 -44.88 -0.46
CA VAL A 1 9.76 -44.26 -1.80
C VAL A 1 10.07 -42.79 -1.56
N THR A 2 11.25 -42.32 -1.98
CA THR A 2 11.65 -40.93 -1.81
C THR A 2 10.92 -40.00 -2.80
N LEU A 3 10.85 -38.70 -2.51
CA LEU A 3 10.27 -37.70 -3.43
C LEU A 3 10.99 -37.68 -4.77
N CYS A 4 12.31 -37.91 -4.78
CA CYS A 4 13.11 -38.01 -6.02
C CYS A 4 12.64 -39.14 -6.93
N GLU A 5 12.35 -40.32 -6.35
CA GLU A 5 11.86 -41.48 -7.11
C GLU A 5 10.44 -41.25 -7.64
N LYS A 6 9.56 -40.65 -6.83
CA LYS A 6 8.17 -40.34 -7.26
C LYS A 6 8.12 -39.33 -8.40
N LEU A 7 9.00 -38.33 -8.36
CA LEU A 7 8.97 -37.23 -9.33
C LEU A 7 9.99 -37.42 -10.46
N GLN A 8 10.77 -38.51 -10.44
CA GLN A 8 11.83 -38.81 -11.43
C GLN A 8 12.85 -37.68 -11.60
N ILE A 9 13.22 -37.02 -10.46
CA ILE A 9 14.13 -35.88 -10.41
C ILE A 9 15.37 -36.28 -9.62
N ASP A 10 16.56 -35.86 -10.08
CA ASP A 10 17.81 -36.12 -9.35
C ASP A 10 17.87 -35.33 -8.02
N LYS A 11 18.72 -35.80 -7.10
CA LYS A 11 18.85 -35.23 -5.74
C LYS A 11 19.25 -33.77 -5.74
N SER A 12 20.08 -33.32 -6.70
CA SER A 12 20.59 -31.94 -6.72
C SER A 12 19.49 -30.96 -7.17
N THR A 13 18.72 -31.36 -8.17
CA THR A 13 17.57 -30.61 -8.65
C THR A 13 16.46 -30.56 -7.59
N MET A 14 16.21 -31.71 -6.93
CA MET A 14 15.25 -31.77 -5.81
C MET A 14 15.63 -30.83 -4.67
N SER A 15 16.91 -30.82 -4.27
CA SER A 15 17.40 -29.94 -3.20
C SER A 15 17.20 -28.47 -3.52
N ARG A 16 17.49 -28.05 -4.77
CA ARG A 16 17.24 -26.65 -5.20
C ARG A 16 15.76 -26.32 -5.21
N LEU A 17 14.93 -27.22 -5.75
CA LEU A 17 13.47 -27.03 -5.78
C LEU A 17 12.90 -26.88 -4.38
N LEU A 18 13.26 -27.78 -3.45
CA LEU A 18 12.81 -27.72 -2.06
C LEU A 18 13.28 -26.44 -1.36
N LYS A 19 14.53 -26.01 -1.61
CA LYS A 19 15.03 -24.73 -1.10
C LYS A 19 14.19 -23.56 -1.61
N THR A 20 13.95 -23.45 -2.91
CA THR A 20 13.11 -22.40 -3.49
C THR A 20 11.70 -22.43 -2.91
N LEU A 21 11.07 -23.61 -2.83
CA LEU A 21 9.72 -23.74 -2.25
C LEU A 21 9.68 -23.34 -0.77
N LYS A 22 10.74 -23.57 -0.02
CA LYS A 22 10.85 -23.12 1.36
C LYS A 22 11.08 -21.63 1.47
N ASP A 23 11.99 -21.08 0.66
CA ASP A 23 12.32 -19.65 0.64
C ASP A 23 11.08 -18.81 0.24
N GLU A 24 10.23 -19.36 -0.63
CA GLU A 24 8.95 -18.78 -1.05
C GLU A 24 7.76 -19.18 -0.16
N ASP A 25 8.02 -19.86 0.96
CA ASP A 25 7.02 -20.24 1.96
C ASP A 25 5.87 -21.16 1.43
N PHE A 26 6.15 -21.96 0.40
CA PHE A 26 5.23 -22.99 -0.10
C PHE A 26 5.26 -24.26 0.71
N ILE A 27 6.39 -24.53 1.38
CA ILE A 27 6.59 -25.68 2.25
C ILE A 27 7.29 -25.30 3.55
N SER A 28 7.03 -26.07 4.61
CA SER A 28 7.75 -26.03 5.88
C SER A 28 8.25 -27.41 6.26
N TYR A 29 9.22 -27.46 7.20
CA TYR A 29 9.72 -28.69 7.77
C TYR A 29 9.25 -28.83 9.21
N LEU A 30 8.75 -30.00 9.61
CA LEU A 30 8.48 -30.32 11.00
C LEU A 30 9.80 -30.40 11.79
N GLU A 31 9.89 -29.66 12.91
CA GLU A 31 11.11 -29.53 13.72
C GLU A 31 11.67 -30.86 14.24
N LYS A 32 10.86 -31.94 14.31
CA LYS A 32 11.27 -33.23 14.90
C LYS A 32 11.46 -34.36 13.89
N SER A 33 10.96 -34.27 12.67
CA SER A 33 10.96 -35.42 11.74
C SER A 33 11.56 -35.11 10.36
N ASN A 34 11.95 -33.86 10.09
CA ASN A 34 12.33 -33.41 8.74
C ASN A 34 11.30 -33.71 7.65
N GLU A 35 10.06 -34.00 8.05
CA GLU A 35 8.97 -34.17 7.11
C GLU A 35 8.60 -32.83 6.49
N ILE A 36 8.34 -32.86 5.16
CA ILE A 36 7.94 -31.69 4.39
C ILE A 36 6.42 -31.58 4.46
N ILE A 37 5.95 -30.44 4.91
CA ILE A 37 4.52 -30.10 4.89
C ILE A 37 4.29 -29.03 3.84
N ALA A 38 3.29 -29.22 2.99
CA ALA A 38 2.80 -28.15 2.13
C ALA A 38 2.08 -27.10 2.99
N ASN A 39 2.50 -25.85 2.87
CA ASN A 39 1.80 -24.75 3.51
C ASN A 39 0.49 -24.49 2.78
N ASP A 40 -0.51 -23.95 3.49
CA ASP A 40 -1.79 -23.59 2.85
C ASP A 40 -1.60 -22.40 1.90
N ILE A 41 -1.55 -22.71 0.62
CA ILE A 41 -1.37 -21.73 -0.46
C ILE A 41 -2.69 -21.04 -0.83
N SER A 42 -3.82 -21.57 -0.37
CA SER A 42 -5.15 -21.05 -0.73
C SER A 42 -5.29 -19.57 -0.36
N ASN A 43 -4.74 -19.17 0.78
CA ASN A 43 -4.72 -17.77 1.21
C ASN A 43 -3.82 -16.88 0.35
N LYS A 44 -2.64 -17.35 -0.07
CA LYS A 44 -1.73 -16.58 -0.94
C LYS A 44 -2.31 -16.42 -2.35
N THR A 45 -2.85 -17.48 -2.91
CA THR A 45 -3.52 -17.45 -4.24
C THR A 45 -4.75 -16.55 -4.21
N ASN A 46 -5.57 -16.64 -3.16
CA ASN A 46 -6.71 -15.77 -2.97
C ASN A 46 -6.30 -14.29 -2.79
N GLN A 47 -5.21 -14.02 -2.07
CA GLN A 47 -4.71 -12.66 -1.87
C GLN A 47 -4.14 -12.06 -3.17
N SER A 48 -3.38 -12.83 -3.95
CA SER A 48 -2.87 -12.40 -5.25
C SER A 48 -4.02 -12.06 -6.21
N THR A 49 -5.00 -12.95 -6.33
CA THR A 49 -6.18 -12.74 -7.17
C THR A 49 -6.98 -11.51 -6.72
N LYS A 50 -7.14 -11.30 -5.41
CA LYS A 50 -7.81 -10.11 -4.86
C LYS A 50 -7.06 -8.83 -5.20
N ILE A 51 -5.72 -8.81 -5.05
CA ILE A 51 -4.90 -7.65 -5.42
C ILE A 51 -5.05 -7.35 -6.92
N GLU A 52 -4.99 -8.34 -7.79
CA GLU A 52 -5.18 -8.17 -9.23
C GLU A 52 -6.57 -7.59 -9.57
N LEU A 53 -7.63 -8.09 -8.92
CA LEU A 53 -8.98 -7.54 -9.08
C LEU A 53 -9.05 -6.09 -8.61
N LEU A 54 -8.43 -5.76 -7.49
CA LEU A 54 -8.39 -4.40 -6.95
C LEU A 54 -7.65 -3.45 -7.91
N ILE A 55 -6.49 -3.85 -8.42
CA ILE A 55 -5.73 -3.08 -9.42
C ILE A 55 -6.59 -2.82 -10.66
N LYS A 56 -7.29 -3.84 -11.16
CA LYS A 56 -8.14 -3.74 -12.34
C LYS A 56 -9.36 -2.83 -12.10
N SER A 57 -10.03 -2.99 -10.96
CA SER A 57 -11.24 -2.22 -10.63
C SER A 57 -10.95 -0.74 -10.32
N THR A 58 -9.73 -0.42 -9.92
CA THR A 58 -9.32 0.97 -9.57
C THR A 58 -8.56 1.68 -10.69
N LYS A 59 -8.32 1.03 -11.82
CA LYS A 59 -7.53 1.60 -12.92
C LYS A 59 -8.09 2.94 -13.39
N VAL A 60 -9.37 2.98 -13.77
CA VAL A 60 -10.04 4.19 -14.30
C VAL A 60 -10.10 5.29 -13.23
N LEU A 61 -10.30 4.93 -11.96
CA LEU A 61 -10.25 5.86 -10.84
C LEU A 61 -8.88 6.56 -10.73
N LEU A 62 -7.79 5.79 -10.81
CA LEU A 62 -6.44 6.36 -10.74
C LEU A 62 -6.10 7.20 -11.98
N GLU A 63 -6.58 6.80 -13.17
CA GLU A 63 -6.45 7.59 -14.39
C GLU A 63 -7.12 8.96 -14.21
N GLU A 64 -8.38 9.00 -13.75
CA GLU A 64 -9.09 10.26 -13.50
C GLU A 64 -8.40 11.12 -12.44
N ILE A 65 -7.92 10.52 -11.33
CA ILE A 65 -7.18 11.24 -10.30
C ILE A 65 -5.91 11.87 -10.91
N SER A 66 -5.12 11.10 -11.67
CA SER A 66 -3.87 11.59 -12.26
C SER A 66 -4.13 12.72 -13.26
N GLU A 67 -5.13 12.59 -14.12
CA GLU A 67 -5.50 13.63 -15.09
C GLU A 67 -5.98 14.92 -14.41
N LYS A 68 -6.89 14.80 -13.43
CA LYS A 68 -7.49 15.96 -12.76
C LYS A 68 -6.51 16.72 -11.88
N THR A 69 -5.59 16.01 -11.23
CA THR A 69 -4.60 16.64 -10.35
C THR A 69 -3.32 17.03 -11.09
N ASN A 70 -3.09 16.47 -12.29
CA ASN A 70 -1.84 16.55 -13.04
C ASN A 70 -0.62 16.09 -12.23
N GLU A 71 -0.82 15.07 -11.39
CA GLU A 71 0.23 14.43 -10.57
C GLU A 71 0.10 12.90 -10.66
N CYS A 72 1.14 12.19 -10.23
CA CYS A 72 1.13 10.74 -10.21
C CYS A 72 0.16 10.19 -9.16
N ALA A 73 -0.76 9.31 -9.57
CA ALA A 73 -1.74 8.67 -8.71
C ALA A 73 -1.26 7.29 -8.24
N TYR A 74 -1.62 6.94 -7.01
CA TYR A 74 -1.21 5.70 -6.35
C TYR A 74 -2.38 5.01 -5.67
N LEU A 75 -2.29 3.68 -5.60
CA LEU A 75 -3.11 2.83 -4.76
C LEU A 75 -2.20 2.11 -3.76
N GLY A 76 -2.53 2.22 -2.48
CA GLY A 76 -1.84 1.54 -1.40
C GLY A 76 -2.80 0.74 -0.53
N ILE A 77 -2.32 -0.39 -0.01
CA ILE A 77 -3.04 -1.23 0.94
C ILE A 77 -2.27 -1.38 2.24
N PHE A 78 -2.98 -1.70 3.32
CA PHE A 78 -2.36 -2.10 4.57
C PHE A 78 -1.66 -3.44 4.42
N ASP A 79 -0.41 -3.53 4.88
CA ASP A 79 0.40 -4.73 4.86
C ASP A 79 1.38 -4.72 6.04
N ASP A 80 1.08 -5.48 7.07
CA ASP A 80 1.89 -5.64 8.27
C ASP A 80 2.46 -4.32 8.84
N TYR A 81 1.56 -3.38 9.19
CA TYR A 81 1.90 -2.04 9.73
C TYR A 81 2.74 -1.16 8.81
N LYS A 82 2.64 -1.43 7.50
CA LYS A 82 3.16 -0.59 6.41
C LYS A 82 2.08 -0.38 5.36
N VAL A 83 2.37 0.49 4.41
CA VAL A 83 1.60 0.63 3.17
C VAL A 83 2.38 -0.04 2.06
N SER A 84 1.80 -1.04 1.41
CA SER A 84 2.31 -1.60 0.16
C SER A 84 1.69 -0.86 -1.02
N TYR A 85 2.51 -0.25 -1.88
CA TYR A 85 2.08 0.35 -3.13
C TYR A 85 1.80 -0.74 -4.15
N ILE A 86 0.54 -0.92 -4.56
CA ILE A 86 0.13 -2.00 -5.47
C ILE A 86 -0.21 -1.53 -6.88
N ASN A 87 -0.46 -0.23 -7.07
CA ASN A 87 -0.68 0.36 -8.38
C ASN A 87 -0.21 1.81 -8.42
N GLN A 88 0.19 2.25 -9.62
CA GLN A 88 0.63 3.60 -9.91
C GLN A 88 0.24 3.96 -11.35
N ILE A 89 -0.37 5.13 -11.53
CA ILE A 89 -0.69 5.68 -12.85
C ILE A 89 -0.22 7.13 -12.91
N ASP A 90 0.54 7.46 -13.92
CA ASP A 90 1.07 8.80 -14.16
C ASP A 90 0.71 9.28 -15.57
N LEU A 91 -0.37 10.02 -15.66
CA LEU A 91 -0.83 10.73 -16.86
C LEU A 91 -0.49 12.22 -16.81
N SER A 92 0.32 12.63 -15.82
CA SER A 92 0.72 14.02 -15.66
C SER A 92 1.61 14.51 -16.80
N ASN A 93 1.54 15.80 -17.10
CA ASN A 93 2.42 16.49 -18.04
C ASN A 93 3.68 17.04 -17.35
N GLN A 94 4.03 16.55 -16.16
CA GLN A 94 5.19 17.01 -15.39
C GLN A 94 6.49 16.45 -15.97
N GLU A 95 7.49 17.30 -16.12
CA GLU A 95 8.85 16.87 -16.53
C GLU A 95 9.54 16.05 -15.42
N LEU A 96 9.37 16.50 -14.15
CA LEU A 96 9.87 15.78 -12.99
C LEU A 96 8.81 14.83 -12.47
N LYS A 97 8.94 13.56 -12.84
CA LYS A 97 8.05 12.47 -12.43
C LYS A 97 8.57 11.76 -11.18
N THR A 98 7.64 11.21 -10.40
CA THR A 98 7.99 10.30 -9.31
C THR A 98 8.46 8.96 -9.90
N ARG A 99 9.39 8.30 -9.21
CA ARG A 99 9.83 6.96 -9.62
C ARG A 99 8.70 5.95 -9.49
N ASN A 100 8.83 4.80 -10.15
CA ASN A 100 7.94 3.67 -9.94
C ASN A 100 8.12 3.14 -8.50
N ASN A 101 7.03 3.15 -7.73
CA ASN A 101 6.98 2.69 -6.35
C ASN A 101 6.18 1.39 -6.18
N ILE A 102 5.70 0.74 -7.25
CA ILE A 102 4.97 -0.54 -7.15
C ILE A 102 5.85 -1.57 -6.45
N GLY A 103 5.31 -2.24 -5.43
CA GLY A 103 6.02 -3.19 -4.57
C GLY A 103 6.83 -2.55 -3.43
N VAL A 104 6.94 -1.22 -3.37
CA VAL A 104 7.60 -0.53 -2.26
C VAL A 104 6.67 -0.49 -1.05
N GLN A 105 7.24 -0.72 0.13
CA GLN A 105 6.57 -0.53 1.42
C GLN A 105 7.05 0.73 2.10
N VAL A 106 6.12 1.52 2.63
CA VAL A 106 6.41 2.74 3.40
C VAL A 106 5.72 2.71 4.77
N ASN A 107 6.24 3.46 5.71
CA ASN A 107 5.67 3.53 7.06
C ASN A 107 4.31 4.24 7.05
N LEU A 108 3.35 3.72 7.82
CA LEU A 108 1.99 4.26 7.90
C LEU A 108 1.96 5.72 8.38
N HIS A 109 2.79 6.09 9.36
CA HIS A 109 2.76 7.41 9.98
C HIS A 109 3.37 8.52 9.12
N THR A 110 4.17 8.18 8.09
CA THR A 110 4.89 9.15 7.26
C THR A 110 4.27 9.38 5.89
N SER A 111 3.31 8.54 5.49
CA SER A 111 2.69 8.62 4.17
C SER A 111 1.23 9.06 4.25
N ALA A 112 0.79 9.85 3.28
CA ALA A 112 -0.62 10.21 3.19
C ALA A 112 -1.51 8.96 3.09
N LEU A 113 -1.18 7.99 2.22
CA LEU A 113 -1.92 6.71 2.13
C LEU A 113 -2.01 6.00 3.49
N GLY A 114 -0.90 5.95 4.23
CA GLY A 114 -0.86 5.30 5.53
C GLY A 114 -1.71 6.00 6.59
N LYS A 115 -1.64 7.33 6.68
CA LYS A 115 -2.47 8.11 7.62
C LYS A 115 -3.95 7.99 7.28
N SER A 116 -4.31 7.93 5.99
CA SER A 116 -5.68 7.67 5.55
C SER A 116 -6.15 6.28 5.98
N ILE A 117 -5.34 5.23 5.76
CA ILE A 117 -5.65 3.87 6.19
C ILE A 117 -5.83 3.79 7.73
N LEU A 118 -4.93 4.40 8.49
CA LEU A 118 -5.01 4.43 9.96
C LEU A 118 -6.26 5.16 10.46
N ALA A 119 -6.65 6.23 9.80
CA ALA A 119 -7.79 7.04 10.21
C ALA A 119 -9.13 6.29 10.07
N PHE A 120 -9.27 5.46 9.06
CA PHE A 120 -10.53 4.81 8.74
C PHE A 120 -10.54 3.29 9.00
N GLY A 121 -9.40 2.71 9.31
CA GLY A 121 -9.28 1.32 9.75
C GLY A 121 -9.28 1.17 11.28
N ASN A 122 -9.34 -0.06 11.73
CA ASN A 122 -9.25 -0.39 13.16
C ASN A 122 -7.92 -1.10 13.45
N TYR A 123 -6.86 -0.30 13.60
CA TYR A 123 -5.49 -0.79 13.80
C TYR A 123 -4.96 -0.39 15.18
N ASP A 124 -4.15 -1.26 15.77
CA ASP A 124 -3.45 -1.00 17.03
C ASP A 124 -2.27 -0.04 16.79
N LEU A 125 -2.42 1.21 17.19
CA LEU A 125 -1.40 2.24 16.97
C LEU A 125 -0.12 2.01 17.78
N GLU A 126 -0.16 1.22 18.86
CA GLU A 126 1.01 0.90 19.68
C GLU A 126 2.04 0.03 18.92
N LYS A 127 1.60 -0.65 17.85
CA LYS A 127 2.49 -1.44 17.00
C LYS A 127 3.25 -0.62 15.96
N ILE A 128 2.94 0.67 15.82
CA ILE A 128 3.61 1.55 14.85
C ILE A 128 5.01 1.87 15.35
N LYS A 129 6.01 1.57 14.51
CA LYS A 129 7.40 1.95 14.75
C LYS A 129 7.66 3.32 14.13
N PHE A 130 7.96 4.30 14.97
CA PHE A 130 8.26 5.66 14.53
C PHE A 130 9.71 5.77 14.08
N ASN A 131 9.91 6.12 12.81
CA ASN A 131 11.21 6.48 12.25
C ASN A 131 11.12 7.92 11.75
N GLN A 132 12.10 8.74 12.07
CA GLN A 132 12.18 10.11 11.60
C GLN A 132 12.92 10.14 10.26
N PHE A 133 12.32 10.76 9.24
CA PHE A 133 12.89 10.91 7.89
C PHE A 133 13.22 12.38 7.59
N THR A 134 12.41 13.29 8.10
CA THR A 134 12.56 14.73 7.95
C THR A 134 12.25 15.44 9.27
N ASN A 135 12.38 16.75 9.28
CA ASN A 135 11.97 17.55 10.44
C ASN A 135 10.44 17.60 10.63
N ASN A 136 9.67 17.25 9.60
CA ASN A 136 8.21 17.27 9.63
C ASN A 136 7.61 15.91 10.00
N THR A 137 8.42 14.86 10.06
CA THR A 137 7.96 13.51 10.38
C THR A 137 7.28 13.46 11.74
N ILE A 138 6.09 12.87 11.81
CA ILE A 138 5.43 12.54 13.09
C ILE A 138 6.24 11.42 13.76
N THR A 139 6.72 11.67 14.99
CA THR A 139 7.64 10.78 15.69
C THR A 139 7.09 10.18 16.98
N ASN A 140 5.82 10.44 17.30
CA ASN A 140 5.19 9.90 18.49
C ASN A 140 3.70 9.65 18.30
N ILE A 141 3.17 8.77 19.14
CA ILE A 141 1.79 8.30 19.06
C ILE A 141 0.76 9.41 19.34
N GLU A 142 1.07 10.36 20.22
CA GLU A 142 0.14 11.42 20.59
C GLU A 142 -0.11 12.37 19.42
N ASN A 143 0.93 12.73 18.69
CA ASN A 143 0.81 13.54 17.48
C ASN A 143 0.11 12.75 16.36
N LEU A 144 0.39 11.45 16.23
CA LEU A 144 -0.29 10.62 15.26
C LEU A 144 -1.79 10.48 15.55
N LYS A 145 -2.19 10.33 16.81
CA LYS A 145 -3.60 10.31 17.22
C LYS A 145 -4.33 11.61 16.86
N LYS A 146 -3.68 12.76 17.04
CA LYS A 146 -4.23 14.07 16.65
C LYS A 146 -4.40 14.17 15.14
N GLU A 147 -3.37 13.78 14.37
CA GLU A 147 -3.39 13.76 12.92
C GLU A 147 -4.51 12.85 12.39
N ILE A 148 -4.64 11.63 12.92
CA ILE A 148 -5.70 10.68 12.55
C ILE A 148 -7.09 11.29 12.79
N LEU A 149 -7.30 12.00 13.88
CA LEU A 149 -8.57 12.67 14.17
C LEU A 149 -8.87 13.76 13.14
N GLU A 150 -7.86 14.55 12.77
CA GLU A 150 -8.00 15.57 11.73
C GLU A 150 -8.32 14.95 10.38
N VAL A 151 -7.64 13.85 10.01
CA VAL A 151 -7.90 13.10 8.77
C VAL A 151 -9.34 12.57 8.75
N LYS A 152 -9.85 12.03 9.86
CA LYS A 152 -11.26 11.60 9.98
C LYS A 152 -12.24 12.73 9.73
N ASN A 153 -11.96 13.90 10.26
CA ASN A 153 -12.84 15.07 10.12
C ASN A 153 -12.81 15.65 8.70
N LYS A 154 -11.65 15.65 8.05
CA LYS A 154 -11.47 16.22 6.70
C LYS A 154 -11.84 15.22 5.58
N GLY A 155 -11.76 13.91 5.85
CA GLY A 155 -11.95 12.86 4.85
C GLY A 155 -10.71 12.57 3.99
N TYR A 156 -9.62 13.30 4.17
CA TYR A 156 -8.34 13.11 3.47
C TYR A 156 -7.15 13.35 4.39
N SER A 157 -6.03 12.80 4.01
CA SER A 157 -4.73 12.95 4.71
C SER A 157 -3.70 13.65 3.82
N ILE A 158 -2.75 14.31 4.45
CA ILE A 158 -1.65 15.01 3.78
C ILE A 158 -0.32 14.52 4.35
N ASP A 159 0.63 14.19 3.48
CA ASP A 159 2.06 14.13 3.80
C ASP A 159 2.69 15.43 3.31
N ASN A 160 3.03 16.32 4.23
CA ASN A 160 3.70 17.57 3.94
C ASN A 160 5.19 17.45 4.23
N LYS A 161 5.93 16.77 3.34
CA LYS A 161 7.37 16.52 3.46
C LYS A 161 7.73 15.67 4.70
N GLU A 162 6.86 14.79 5.13
CA GLU A 162 7.10 13.93 6.30
C GLU A 162 7.96 12.73 5.95
N TYR A 163 7.73 12.13 4.77
CA TYR A 163 8.52 11.01 4.26
C TYR A 163 9.81 11.45 3.58
N GLN A 164 9.76 12.53 2.80
CA GLN A 164 10.91 13.03 2.05
C GLN A 164 10.82 14.54 1.83
N ASP A 165 11.92 15.25 2.07
CA ASP A 165 12.03 16.66 1.70
C ASP A 165 11.80 16.84 0.20
N GLY A 166 11.07 17.90 -0.16
CA GLY A 166 10.74 18.18 -1.56
C GLY A 166 9.54 17.42 -2.13
N MET A 167 8.91 16.52 -1.39
CA MET A 167 7.73 15.76 -1.79
C MET A 167 6.53 16.08 -0.89
N CYS A 168 5.34 16.22 -1.48
CA CYS A 168 4.07 16.27 -0.77
C CYS A 168 3.10 15.26 -1.38
N CYS A 169 2.25 14.66 -0.53
CA CYS A 169 1.26 13.69 -0.95
C CYS A 169 -0.10 14.02 -0.32
N VAL A 170 -1.16 13.64 -1.00
CA VAL A 170 -2.54 13.70 -0.50
C VAL A 170 -3.20 12.36 -0.76
N ALA A 171 -3.97 11.84 0.20
CA ALA A 171 -4.67 10.58 0.02
C ALA A 171 -6.04 10.57 0.69
N VAL A 172 -6.93 9.76 0.16
CA VAL A 172 -8.26 9.49 0.70
C VAL A 172 -8.45 7.99 0.92
N PRO A 173 -9.31 7.57 1.86
CA PRO A 173 -9.62 6.17 2.05
C PRO A 173 -10.39 5.61 0.86
N LEU A 174 -10.16 4.33 0.55
CA LEU A 174 -10.88 3.61 -0.46
C LEU A 174 -11.71 2.51 0.21
N PHE A 175 -13.02 2.54 -0.02
CA PHE A 175 -13.97 1.56 0.49
C PHE A 175 -14.56 0.73 -0.64
N ASN A 176 -14.92 -0.51 -0.33
CA ASN A 176 -15.72 -1.32 -1.25
C ASN A 176 -17.24 -1.01 -1.10
N LYS A 177 -18.06 -1.72 -1.87
CA LYS A 177 -19.53 -1.55 -1.84
C LYS A 177 -20.18 -1.86 -0.49
N GLU A 178 -19.54 -2.69 0.30
CA GLU A 178 -19.98 -3.06 1.65
C GLU A 178 -19.49 -2.07 2.72
N ASN A 179 -18.91 -0.93 2.31
CA ASN A 179 -18.30 0.09 3.18
C ASN A 179 -17.15 -0.47 4.05
N ILE A 180 -16.42 -1.46 3.52
CA ILE A 180 -15.21 -2.00 4.15
C ILE A 180 -14.01 -1.25 3.57
N LEU A 181 -13.12 -0.77 4.44
CA LEU A 181 -11.86 -0.15 4.01
C LEU A 181 -10.97 -1.20 3.32
N ILE A 182 -10.60 -0.94 2.06
CA ILE A 182 -9.78 -1.82 1.24
C ILE A 182 -8.40 -1.25 0.94
N GLY A 183 -8.17 0.01 1.24
CA GLY A 183 -6.91 0.70 1.02
C GLY A 183 -7.06 2.21 1.02
N ALA A 184 -6.16 2.88 0.36
CA ALA A 184 -6.23 4.31 0.11
C ALA A 184 -5.72 4.63 -1.31
N VAL A 185 -6.24 5.70 -1.90
CA VAL A 185 -5.76 6.27 -3.15
C VAL A 185 -5.32 7.71 -2.95
N GLY A 186 -4.37 8.16 -3.73
CA GLY A 186 -3.86 9.51 -3.57
C GLY A 186 -2.84 9.88 -4.62
N ILE A 187 -2.22 11.03 -4.44
CA ILE A 187 -1.19 11.55 -5.33
C ILE A 187 0.10 11.86 -4.59
N SER A 188 1.16 11.92 -5.35
CA SER A 188 2.46 12.40 -4.90
C SER A 188 3.05 13.36 -5.94
N GLY A 189 3.59 14.47 -5.47
CA GLY A 189 4.20 15.45 -6.33
C GLY A 189 5.26 16.30 -5.64
N ASN A 190 5.95 17.13 -6.41
CA ASN A 190 6.98 18.00 -5.91
C ASN A 190 6.39 19.13 -5.05
N SER A 191 6.96 19.35 -3.86
CA SER A 191 6.50 20.37 -2.89
C SER A 191 6.60 21.82 -3.41
N MET A 192 7.36 22.07 -4.47
CA MET A 192 7.38 23.37 -5.11
C MET A 192 6.05 23.68 -5.85
N ARG A 193 5.40 22.64 -6.36
CA ARG A 193 4.08 22.72 -7.02
C ARG A 193 2.93 22.54 -6.02
N LEU A 194 3.10 21.60 -5.09
CA LEU A 194 2.09 21.21 -4.09
C LEU A 194 2.30 22.01 -2.79
N LYS A 195 1.91 23.28 -2.81
CA LYS A 195 1.92 24.14 -1.63
C LYS A 195 0.73 23.81 -0.70
N ALA A 196 0.83 24.19 0.58
CA ALA A 196 -0.14 23.81 1.62
C ALA A 196 -1.61 24.11 1.26
N ASN A 197 -1.91 25.26 0.67
CA ASN A 197 -3.26 25.62 0.23
C ASN A 197 -3.77 24.69 -0.88
N LYS A 198 -2.90 24.28 -1.80
CA LYS A 198 -3.24 23.39 -2.91
C LYS A 198 -3.45 21.94 -2.46
N LEU A 199 -2.79 21.51 -1.39
CA LEU A 199 -2.95 20.15 -0.84
C LEU A 199 -4.39 19.91 -0.35
N SER A 200 -5.01 20.88 0.30
CA SER A 200 -6.40 20.78 0.75
C SER A 200 -7.38 20.74 -0.41
N GLU A 201 -7.21 21.60 -1.41
CA GLU A 201 -8.01 21.58 -2.64
C GLU A 201 -7.92 20.23 -3.37
N ILE A 202 -6.72 19.66 -3.48
CA ILE A 202 -6.51 18.34 -4.07
C ILE A 202 -7.19 17.24 -3.24
N GLY A 203 -7.17 17.34 -1.91
CA GLY A 203 -7.88 16.40 -1.03
C GLY A 203 -9.37 16.36 -1.32
N GLU A 204 -10.00 17.52 -1.49
CA GLU A 204 -11.41 17.65 -1.85
C GLU A 204 -11.69 17.09 -3.26
N ILE A 205 -10.84 17.42 -4.24
CA ILE A 205 -10.94 16.88 -5.59
C ILE A 205 -10.88 15.35 -5.60
N ILE A 206 -9.91 14.75 -4.93
CA ILE A 206 -9.78 13.29 -4.89
C ILE A 206 -10.97 12.66 -4.17
N SER A 207 -11.44 13.26 -3.07
CA SER A 207 -12.62 12.78 -2.33
C SER A 207 -13.87 12.80 -3.21
N ASP A 208 -14.07 13.87 -3.97
CA ASP A 208 -15.19 13.97 -4.92
C ASP A 208 -15.10 12.93 -6.03
N ILE A 209 -13.91 12.71 -6.60
CA ILE A 209 -13.71 11.67 -7.60
C ILE A 209 -14.02 10.29 -7.01
N VAL A 210 -13.43 9.92 -5.87
CA VAL A 210 -13.61 8.60 -5.24
C VAL A 210 -15.08 8.33 -4.91
N SER A 211 -15.84 9.34 -4.50
CA SER A 211 -17.27 9.22 -4.18
C SER A 211 -18.15 8.74 -5.35
N LYS A 212 -17.70 8.94 -6.60
CA LYS A 212 -18.39 8.53 -7.82
C LYS A 212 -18.15 7.08 -8.21
N TYR A 213 -17.14 6.45 -7.60
CA TYR A 213 -16.74 5.08 -7.92
C TYR A 213 -17.25 4.08 -6.89
N SER A 214 -17.77 2.97 -7.39
CA SER A 214 -18.22 1.83 -6.57
C SER A 214 -17.29 0.66 -6.81
N ILE A 215 -16.33 0.48 -5.92
CA ILE A 215 -15.30 -0.55 -6.08
C ILE A 215 -15.87 -1.91 -5.71
N VAL A 216 -15.76 -2.85 -6.65
CA VAL A 216 -16.09 -4.26 -6.44
C VAL A 216 -14.79 -4.99 -6.13
N TYR A 217 -14.71 -5.52 -4.90
CA TYR A 217 -13.52 -6.18 -4.38
C TYR A 217 -13.90 -7.33 -3.45
#